data_41a4d7f99af392d9c8ccedc6f523e529
#
_entry.id   41a4d7f99af392d9c8ccedc6f523e529
#
_cell.length_a   1.000
_cell.length_b   1.000
_cell.length_c   1.000
_cell.angle_alpha   90.00
_cell.angle_beta   90.00
_cell.angle_gamma   90.00
#
_symmetry.space_group_name_H-M   'P 1'
#
loop_
_entity.id
_entity.type
_entity.pdbx_description
1 polymer ?
#
loop_
_entity_poly.entity_id
_entity_poly.type
_entity_poly.pdbx_seq_one_letter_code
_entity_poly.pdbx_strand_id
1 'polypeptide(L)'
;DLPDTYKVGTKTYQFKGWYKGKNKPDTLTTTKAPSYPVTYNDDDDLTVVYEEVVMKTYNLPAKDVYFGYVDEAGNLLNTAGFSVEAELGESDETESTVLGKIQGTDEVMSKLKKLSIPGKSYDFPIDKLKTYGARSVNHTIPKQYKTMSITPLATYTGDKTKYPMTKEIRKNIEAPYTVVSQADGVEAFKLTNAGTFFRTRRAFRTWDPNNTLYAMGIYSGTVGKNYNLASPEGTIYYYLENRRVTENFVDPSGAKITPPTGFTQGKQTVIDSDNFTYASTKALPDTYTTGDKSYKFKGWYKGK
;
A
#
# COMPACT_ATOMS: atom_id res chain seq x y z
N ASP A 1 18.18 -37.83 10.88
CA ASP A 1 17.73 -37.42 9.56
C ASP A 1 18.79 -36.64 8.81
N LEU A 2 18.85 -36.80 7.51
CA LEU A 2 19.70 -36.02 6.65
C LEU A 2 19.25 -34.54 6.67
N PRO A 3 20.18 -33.57 6.80
CA PRO A 3 19.79 -32.15 6.82
C PRO A 3 19.29 -31.70 5.44
N ASP A 4 18.36 -30.71 5.46
CA ASP A 4 17.87 -30.07 4.23
C ASP A 4 19.01 -29.36 3.51
N THR A 5 19.85 -28.67 4.27
CA THR A 5 21.01 -27.95 3.77
C THR A 5 22.17 -28.08 4.76
N TYR A 6 23.38 -27.94 4.27
CA TYR A 6 24.56 -27.82 5.13
C TYR A 6 25.64 -27.00 4.43
N LYS A 7 26.60 -26.49 5.21
CA LYS A 7 27.73 -25.68 4.72
C LYS A 7 29.05 -26.36 4.95
N VAL A 8 29.91 -26.26 3.94
CA VAL A 8 31.33 -26.66 4.03
C VAL A 8 32.15 -25.48 3.51
N GLY A 9 32.86 -24.80 4.40
CA GLY A 9 33.58 -23.59 4.05
C GLY A 9 32.60 -22.52 3.56
N THR A 10 32.76 -22.05 2.34
CA THR A 10 31.89 -21.04 1.72
C THR A 10 30.79 -21.65 0.87
N LYS A 11 30.71 -22.97 0.75
CA LYS A 11 29.75 -23.66 -0.10
C LYS A 11 28.54 -24.12 0.71
N THR A 12 27.37 -23.95 0.15
CA THR A 12 26.09 -24.45 0.70
C THR A 12 25.55 -25.55 -0.21
N TYR A 13 25.14 -26.65 0.39
CA TYR A 13 24.58 -27.80 -0.32
C TYR A 13 23.14 -28.05 0.10
N GLN A 14 22.31 -28.37 -0.86
CA GLN A 14 20.90 -28.70 -0.68
C GLN A 14 20.63 -30.16 -0.94
N PHE A 15 19.88 -30.83 -0.06
CA PHE A 15 19.44 -32.21 -0.21
C PHE A 15 18.57 -32.36 -1.46
N LYS A 16 18.92 -33.32 -2.31
CA LYS A 16 18.12 -33.65 -3.51
C LYS A 16 17.45 -35.02 -3.40
N GLY A 17 17.97 -35.90 -2.58
CA GLY A 17 17.45 -37.24 -2.39
C GLY A 17 18.57 -38.28 -2.24
N TRP A 18 18.16 -39.51 -2.25
CA TRP A 18 19.10 -40.65 -2.17
C TRP A 18 18.64 -41.81 -3.06
N TYR A 19 19.51 -42.72 -3.33
CA TYR A 19 19.20 -43.95 -4.02
C TYR A 19 20.04 -45.12 -3.50
N LYS A 20 19.51 -46.33 -3.68
CA LYS A 20 20.17 -47.58 -3.38
C LYS A 20 20.80 -48.14 -4.65
N GLY A 21 21.96 -48.74 -4.52
CA GLY A 21 22.63 -49.42 -5.62
C GLY A 21 23.61 -48.55 -6.38
N LYS A 22 24.12 -49.08 -7.48
CA LYS A 22 25.20 -48.43 -8.25
C LYS A 22 24.69 -47.51 -9.34
N ASN A 23 23.46 -47.67 -9.77
CA ASN A 23 22.90 -46.93 -10.88
C ASN A 23 21.95 -45.87 -10.34
N LYS A 24 22.23 -44.62 -10.66
CA LYS A 24 21.36 -43.49 -10.30
C LYS A 24 20.02 -43.60 -11.07
N PRO A 25 18.87 -43.66 -10.36
CA PRO A 25 17.56 -43.62 -11.02
C PRO A 25 17.21 -42.22 -11.49
N ASP A 26 16.24 -42.10 -12.40
CA ASP A 26 15.74 -40.79 -12.86
C ASP A 26 15.06 -40.01 -11.73
N THR A 27 14.39 -40.74 -10.83
CA THR A 27 13.71 -40.14 -9.67
C THR A 27 14.38 -40.60 -8.39
N LEU A 28 14.83 -39.64 -7.58
CA LEU A 28 15.44 -39.91 -6.28
C LEU A 28 14.36 -40.08 -5.21
N THR A 29 14.67 -40.93 -4.21
CA THR A 29 13.89 -41.03 -3.00
C THR A 29 14.21 -39.83 -2.10
N THR A 30 13.20 -39.16 -1.57
CA THR A 30 13.38 -37.86 -0.86
C THR A 30 13.15 -37.94 0.65
N THR A 31 12.94 -39.12 1.21
CA THR A 31 12.90 -39.32 2.67
C THR A 31 14.26 -38.99 3.29
N LYS A 32 14.24 -38.38 4.47
CA LYS A 32 15.47 -37.93 5.13
C LYS A 32 16.10 -38.97 6.06
N ALA A 33 15.43 -40.07 6.23
CA ALA A 33 15.94 -41.23 6.97
C ALA A 33 15.97 -42.44 6.03
N PRO A 34 17.02 -42.58 5.20
CA PRO A 34 17.10 -43.68 4.24
C PRO A 34 16.99 -45.06 4.91
N SER A 35 16.15 -45.90 4.37
CA SER A 35 15.96 -47.26 4.87
C SER A 35 15.48 -48.15 3.72
N TYR A 36 16.10 -49.34 3.60
CA TYR A 36 15.73 -50.33 2.61
C TYR A 36 16.24 -51.72 3.01
N PRO A 37 15.58 -52.80 2.59
CA PRO A 37 16.12 -54.13 2.79
C PRO A 37 17.30 -54.36 1.86
N VAL A 38 18.34 -55.05 2.37
CA VAL A 38 19.53 -55.42 1.57
C VAL A 38 19.25 -56.68 0.78
N THR A 39 19.87 -56.79 -0.38
CA THR A 39 19.69 -57.90 -1.34
C THR A 39 20.81 -58.92 -1.33
N TYR A 40 21.94 -58.62 -0.65
CA TYR A 40 23.14 -59.47 -0.56
C TYR A 40 23.81 -59.78 -1.92
N ASN A 41 23.62 -58.87 -2.90
CA ASN A 41 24.18 -59.02 -4.25
C ASN A 41 25.25 -57.98 -4.59
N ASP A 42 25.83 -57.32 -3.57
CA ASP A 42 26.83 -56.26 -3.69
C ASP A 42 26.33 -54.98 -4.40
N ASP A 43 24.99 -54.80 -4.45
CA ASP A 43 24.36 -53.62 -5.01
C ASP A 43 23.45 -52.91 -3.97
N ASP A 44 23.92 -52.86 -2.72
CA ASP A 44 23.18 -52.35 -1.59
C ASP A 44 23.70 -51.02 -1.06
N ASP A 45 24.59 -50.36 -1.77
CA ASP A 45 25.17 -49.08 -1.35
C ASP A 45 24.13 -47.99 -1.28
N LEU A 46 24.27 -47.13 -0.29
CA LEU A 46 23.49 -45.88 -0.18
C LEU A 46 24.28 -44.74 -0.78
N THR A 47 23.67 -44.04 -1.73
CA THR A 47 24.22 -42.79 -2.26
C THR A 47 23.25 -41.65 -1.97
N VAL A 48 23.77 -40.65 -1.26
CA VAL A 48 23.01 -39.45 -0.93
C VAL A 48 23.47 -38.30 -1.84
N VAL A 49 22.52 -37.67 -2.46
CA VAL A 49 22.76 -36.61 -3.45
C VAL A 49 22.45 -35.23 -2.85
N TYR A 50 23.47 -34.41 -2.80
CA TYR A 50 23.37 -32.99 -2.48
C TYR A 50 23.84 -32.16 -3.66
N GLU A 51 23.19 -31.01 -3.89
CA GLU A 51 23.54 -30.10 -4.96
C GLU A 51 24.05 -28.79 -4.37
N GLU A 52 25.14 -28.26 -4.92
CA GLU A 52 25.63 -26.94 -4.51
C GLU A 52 24.60 -25.86 -4.88
N VAL A 53 24.27 -25.02 -3.91
CA VAL A 53 23.41 -23.87 -4.10
C VAL A 53 24.28 -22.63 -4.22
N VAL A 54 24.16 -21.94 -5.34
CA VAL A 54 24.88 -20.67 -5.53
C VAL A 54 24.13 -19.60 -4.77
N MET A 55 24.79 -19.04 -3.74
CA MET A 55 24.25 -17.97 -2.90
C MET A 55 24.75 -16.62 -3.41
N LYS A 56 23.94 -15.61 -3.25
CA LYS A 56 24.29 -14.22 -3.54
C LYS A 56 23.86 -13.32 -2.41
N THR A 57 24.69 -12.34 -2.08
CA THR A 57 24.38 -11.31 -1.09
C THR A 57 23.69 -10.13 -1.79
N TYR A 58 22.51 -9.77 -1.29
CA TYR A 58 21.77 -8.63 -1.74
C TYR A 58 21.73 -7.58 -0.63
N ASN A 59 22.27 -6.39 -0.91
CA ASN A 59 22.28 -5.29 0.03
C ASN A 59 21.25 -4.25 -0.43
N LEU A 60 20.11 -4.20 0.25
CA LEU A 60 19.05 -3.26 -0.06
C LEU A 60 19.27 -1.97 0.69
N PRO A 61 19.34 -0.84 -0.01
CA PRO A 61 19.47 0.46 0.66
C PRO A 61 18.22 0.82 1.45
N ALA A 62 18.38 1.63 2.49
CA ALA A 62 17.25 2.28 3.13
C ALA A 62 16.55 3.24 2.15
N LYS A 63 15.25 3.42 2.32
CA LYS A 63 14.45 4.30 1.47
C LYS A 63 13.46 5.09 2.29
N ASP A 64 13.49 6.41 2.14
CA ASP A 64 12.47 7.30 2.67
C ASP A 64 11.42 7.57 1.60
N VAL A 65 10.15 7.40 1.95
CA VAL A 65 9.01 7.70 1.09
C VAL A 65 8.23 8.85 1.69
N TYR A 66 7.87 9.80 0.85
CA TYR A 66 7.20 11.03 1.26
C TYR A 66 5.78 11.08 0.73
N PHE A 67 4.87 11.55 1.59
CA PHE A 67 3.46 11.77 1.26
C PHE A 67 3.09 13.22 1.55
N GLY A 68 2.38 13.84 0.62
CA GLY A 68 1.81 15.16 0.79
C GLY A 68 0.29 15.12 0.65
N TYR A 69 -0.40 15.91 1.43
CA TYR A 69 -1.86 15.97 1.41
C TYR A 69 -2.28 17.38 1.00
N VAL A 70 -3.10 17.46 -0.05
CA VAL A 70 -3.46 18.71 -0.71
C VAL A 70 -4.94 18.98 -0.49
N ASP A 71 -5.29 20.19 -0.03
CA ASP A 71 -6.67 20.60 0.16
C ASP A 71 -7.37 20.97 -1.15
N GLU A 72 -8.65 21.27 -1.06
CA GLU A 72 -9.46 21.60 -2.24
C GLU A 72 -9.02 22.88 -2.96
N ALA A 73 -8.36 23.79 -2.26
CA ALA A 73 -7.82 25.02 -2.82
C ALA A 73 -6.41 24.85 -3.43
N GLY A 74 -5.81 23.68 -3.31
CA GLY A 74 -4.47 23.42 -3.84
C GLY A 74 -3.34 23.77 -2.90
N ASN A 75 -3.60 23.82 -1.60
CA ASN A 75 -2.58 24.07 -0.59
C ASN A 75 -2.13 22.77 0.05
N LEU A 76 -0.83 22.62 0.23
CA LEU A 76 -0.26 21.51 0.96
C LEU A 76 -0.58 21.66 2.45
N LEU A 77 -1.14 20.62 3.06
CA LEU A 77 -1.58 20.62 4.45
C LEU A 77 -0.44 20.25 5.40
N ASN A 78 -0.51 20.82 6.62
CA ASN A 78 0.30 20.33 7.73
C ASN A 78 -0.10 18.88 8.03
N THR A 79 0.87 18.00 8.23
CA THR A 79 0.64 16.56 8.36
C THR A 79 0.38 16.08 9.78
N ALA A 80 0.37 16.97 10.78
CA ALA A 80 0.22 16.59 12.19
C ALA A 80 -1.06 15.81 12.50
N GLY A 81 -2.16 16.08 11.77
CA GLY A 81 -3.42 15.37 11.92
C GLY A 81 -3.55 14.09 11.10
N PHE A 82 -2.53 13.77 10.33
CA PHE A 82 -2.49 12.58 9.46
C PHE A 82 -1.56 11.54 10.03
N SER A 83 -1.86 10.27 9.82
CA SER A 83 -0.93 9.20 10.18
C SER A 83 -0.78 8.23 9.01
N VAL A 84 0.41 7.66 8.90
CA VAL A 84 0.74 6.59 7.96
C VAL A 84 1.38 5.47 8.73
N GLU A 85 0.85 4.27 8.59
CA GLU A 85 1.41 3.06 9.17
C GLU A 85 1.60 2.03 8.07
N ALA A 86 2.71 1.33 8.09
CA ALA A 86 2.97 0.24 7.16
C ALA A 86 3.51 -0.98 7.90
N GLU A 87 3.33 -2.15 7.32
CA GLU A 87 4.02 -3.35 7.72
C GLU A 87 5.35 -3.43 6.98
N LEU A 88 6.41 -3.70 7.73
CA LEU A 88 7.65 -4.14 7.16
C LEU A 88 7.56 -5.65 7.00
N GLY A 89 7.67 -6.13 5.78
CA GLY A 89 7.43 -7.53 5.50
C GLY A 89 8.47 -8.13 4.56
N GLU A 90 8.57 -9.45 4.62
CA GLU A 90 9.31 -10.23 3.65
C GLU A 90 8.49 -11.44 3.23
N SER A 91 8.65 -11.85 1.99
CA SER A 91 7.94 -12.98 1.41
C SER A 91 8.84 -13.74 0.46
N ASP A 92 8.65 -15.05 0.40
CA ASP A 92 9.22 -15.89 -0.64
C ASP A 92 8.08 -16.57 -1.41
N GLU A 93 8.36 -17.64 -2.13
CA GLU A 93 7.34 -18.35 -2.92
C GLU A 93 6.29 -19.05 -2.07
N THR A 94 6.58 -19.32 -0.79
CA THR A 94 5.72 -20.14 0.10
C THR A 94 5.21 -19.40 1.32
N GLU A 95 5.97 -18.41 1.82
CA GLU A 95 5.68 -17.74 3.09
C GLU A 95 5.67 -16.23 2.95
N SER A 96 4.86 -15.59 3.77
CA SER A 96 4.82 -14.16 3.97
C SER A 96 4.94 -13.86 5.46
N THR A 97 5.93 -13.06 5.84
CA THR A 97 6.24 -12.77 7.24
C THR A 97 6.19 -11.27 7.49
N VAL A 98 5.53 -10.89 8.57
CA VAL A 98 5.59 -9.51 9.10
C VAL A 98 6.80 -9.40 10.00
N LEU A 99 7.73 -8.50 9.65
CA LEU A 99 8.94 -8.23 10.43
C LEU A 99 8.71 -7.18 11.52
N GLY A 100 7.70 -6.34 11.35
CA GLY A 100 7.35 -5.27 12.26
C GLY A 100 6.46 -4.24 11.58
N LYS A 101 6.15 -3.18 12.33
CA LYS A 101 5.41 -2.03 11.82
C LYS A 101 6.28 -0.80 11.84
N ILE A 102 6.07 0.08 10.85
CA ILE A 102 6.75 1.37 10.76
C ILE A 102 5.71 2.48 10.68
N GLN A 103 6.02 3.61 11.29
CA GLN A 103 5.13 4.77 11.37
C GLN A 103 5.73 5.93 10.59
N GLY A 104 4.86 6.67 9.90
CA GLY A 104 5.26 7.94 9.29
C GLY A 104 5.57 8.99 10.33
N THR A 105 6.51 9.87 10.01
CA THR A 105 6.91 11.02 10.84
C THR A 105 6.68 12.32 10.09
N ASP A 106 6.53 13.42 10.83
CA ASP A 106 6.30 14.74 10.23
C ASP A 106 7.61 15.40 9.83
N GLU A 107 7.68 15.82 8.57
CA GLU A 107 8.71 16.74 8.08
C GLU A 107 8.10 18.14 8.07
N VAL A 108 8.24 18.87 9.17
CA VAL A 108 7.49 20.11 9.43
C VAL A 108 7.78 21.20 8.37
N MET A 109 9.04 21.36 8.00
CA MET A 109 9.44 22.41 7.06
C MET A 109 8.87 22.21 5.65
N SER A 110 8.81 20.97 5.19
CA SER A 110 8.29 20.62 3.85
C SER A 110 6.81 20.30 3.85
N LYS A 111 6.17 20.16 5.02
CA LYS A 111 4.79 19.72 5.18
C LYS A 111 4.53 18.36 4.56
N LEU A 112 5.45 17.43 4.74
CA LEU A 112 5.34 16.06 4.24
C LEU A 112 5.34 15.06 5.38
N LYS A 113 4.68 13.93 5.16
CA LYS A 113 4.81 12.75 6.01
C LYS A 113 5.90 11.88 5.42
N LYS A 114 6.83 11.43 6.25
CA LYS A 114 7.95 10.59 5.84
C LYS A 114 7.80 9.19 6.43
N LEU A 115 7.87 8.19 5.57
CA LEU A 115 7.92 6.78 5.96
C LEU A 115 9.32 6.25 5.67
N SER A 116 10.07 5.91 6.72
CA SER A 116 11.46 5.44 6.58
C SER A 116 11.50 3.93 6.60
N ILE A 117 11.91 3.35 5.46
CA ILE A 117 12.04 1.90 5.30
C ILE A 117 13.51 1.55 5.50
N PRO A 118 13.84 0.73 6.51
CA PRO A 118 15.23 0.37 6.77
C PRO A 118 15.80 -0.49 5.65
N GLY A 119 17.08 -0.35 5.42
CA GLY A 119 17.83 -1.25 4.54
C GLY A 119 17.94 -2.64 5.15
N LYS A 120 18.17 -3.63 4.30
CA LYS A 120 18.32 -5.01 4.73
C LYS A 120 19.24 -5.77 3.78
N SER A 121 20.03 -6.70 4.34
CA SER A 121 20.89 -7.59 3.58
C SER A 121 20.36 -9.01 3.65
N TYR A 122 20.46 -9.71 2.53
CA TYR A 122 20.09 -11.12 2.42
C TYR A 122 21.18 -11.91 1.75
N ASP A 123 21.49 -13.08 2.31
CA ASP A 123 22.17 -14.15 1.59
C ASP A 123 21.09 -15.10 1.08
N PHE A 124 20.97 -15.21 -0.22
CA PHE A 124 19.83 -15.89 -0.82
C PHE A 124 20.21 -16.61 -2.11
N PRO A 125 19.62 -17.80 -2.38
CA PRO A 125 19.87 -18.51 -3.64
C PRO A 125 19.49 -17.68 -4.85
N ILE A 126 20.34 -17.65 -5.87
CA ILE A 126 20.19 -16.78 -7.05
C ILE A 126 18.96 -17.10 -7.91
N ASP A 127 18.40 -18.31 -7.78
CA ASP A 127 17.24 -18.76 -8.56
C ASP A 127 15.92 -18.74 -7.77
N LYS A 128 15.93 -18.17 -6.58
CA LYS A 128 14.74 -18.09 -5.71
C LYS A 128 14.14 -16.69 -5.73
N LEU A 129 12.90 -16.62 -5.26
CA LEU A 129 12.14 -15.38 -5.13
C LEU A 129 12.15 -14.91 -3.68
N LYS A 130 12.48 -13.64 -3.48
CA LYS A 130 12.38 -12.96 -2.19
C LYS A 130 11.88 -11.55 -2.40
N THR A 131 10.93 -11.12 -1.59
CA THR A 131 10.50 -9.74 -1.54
C THR A 131 10.69 -9.19 -0.14
N TYR A 132 11.04 -7.91 -0.07
CA TYR A 132 11.19 -7.17 1.18
C TYR A 132 10.74 -5.73 0.96
N GLY A 133 10.05 -5.16 1.92
CA GLY A 133 9.68 -3.76 1.88
C GLY A 133 8.49 -3.43 2.75
N ALA A 134 7.96 -2.24 2.54
CA ALA A 134 6.77 -1.75 3.20
C ALA A 134 5.52 -2.19 2.44
N ARG A 135 4.56 -2.73 3.16
CA ARG A 135 3.27 -3.18 2.63
C ARG A 135 2.14 -2.79 3.56
N SER A 136 0.90 -2.94 3.11
CA SER A 136 -0.28 -2.54 3.89
C SER A 136 -0.16 -1.10 4.40
N VAL A 137 0.15 -0.18 3.47
CA VAL A 137 0.38 1.23 3.81
C VAL A 137 -0.96 1.90 4.05
N ASN A 138 -1.26 2.18 5.30
CA ASN A 138 -2.54 2.71 5.74
C ASN A 138 -2.40 4.19 6.12
N HIS A 139 -3.30 5.01 5.58
CA HIS A 139 -3.41 6.42 5.90
C HIS A 139 -4.65 6.67 6.73
N THR A 140 -4.48 7.34 7.87
CA THR A 140 -5.60 7.88 8.66
C THR A 140 -5.61 9.38 8.48
N ILE A 141 -6.76 9.91 8.08
CA ILE A 141 -6.93 11.33 7.78
C ILE A 141 -7.88 11.98 8.80
N PRO A 142 -7.76 13.29 9.02
CA PRO A 142 -8.71 14.02 9.88
C PRO A 142 -10.15 13.83 9.42
N LYS A 143 -11.07 13.80 10.39
CA LYS A 143 -12.48 13.42 10.13
C LYS A 143 -13.28 14.45 9.35
N GLN A 144 -12.78 15.70 9.22
CA GLN A 144 -13.40 16.68 8.33
C GLN A 144 -13.27 16.35 6.86
N TYR A 145 -12.40 15.41 6.50
CA TYR A 145 -12.23 14.96 5.13
C TYR A 145 -13.05 13.70 4.88
N LYS A 146 -13.79 13.71 3.77
CA LYS A 146 -14.65 12.62 3.34
C LYS A 146 -13.88 11.53 2.62
N THR A 147 -12.95 11.95 1.76
CA THR A 147 -12.19 11.03 0.91
C THR A 147 -10.89 11.67 0.46
N MET A 148 -10.01 10.84 -0.05
CA MET A 148 -8.79 11.29 -0.72
C MET A 148 -8.53 10.47 -2.00
N SER A 149 -7.77 11.04 -2.92
CA SER A 149 -7.47 10.43 -4.21
C SER A 149 -6.06 10.81 -4.66
N ILE A 150 -5.44 9.96 -5.46
CA ILE A 150 -4.16 10.25 -6.08
C ILE A 150 -4.27 11.26 -7.24
N THR A 151 -5.48 11.47 -7.74
CA THR A 151 -5.80 12.46 -8.76
C THR A 151 -6.74 13.51 -8.19
N PRO A 152 -6.75 14.76 -8.71
CA PRO A 152 -7.68 15.77 -8.25
C PRO A 152 -9.14 15.33 -8.32
N LEU A 153 -9.88 15.59 -7.24
CA LEU A 153 -11.31 15.30 -7.16
C LEU A 153 -12.13 16.46 -7.75
N ALA A 154 -13.43 16.24 -7.96
CA ALA A 154 -14.31 17.24 -8.57
C ALA A 154 -14.39 18.56 -7.82
N THR A 155 -14.19 18.53 -6.50
CA THR A 155 -14.20 19.71 -5.63
C THR A 155 -12.91 20.52 -5.64
N TYR A 156 -11.87 19.99 -6.29
CA TYR A 156 -10.55 20.63 -6.35
C TYR A 156 -10.60 21.87 -7.24
N THR A 157 -10.17 22.99 -6.70
CA THR A 157 -10.15 24.28 -7.40
C THR A 157 -8.74 24.86 -7.58
N GLY A 158 -7.71 24.15 -7.05
CA GLY A 158 -6.34 24.59 -7.13
C GLY A 158 -5.67 24.27 -8.46
N ASP A 159 -4.39 24.55 -8.53
CA ASP A 159 -3.55 24.28 -9.70
C ASP A 159 -3.30 22.76 -9.80
N LYS A 160 -3.75 22.15 -10.90
CA LYS A 160 -3.60 20.71 -11.15
C LYS A 160 -2.16 20.31 -11.56
N THR A 161 -1.29 21.26 -11.80
CA THR A 161 0.09 21.03 -12.21
C THR A 161 1.11 21.21 -11.08
N LYS A 162 0.66 21.77 -9.95
CA LYS A 162 1.56 22.12 -8.82
C LYS A 162 2.13 20.88 -8.11
N TYR A 163 1.36 19.81 -8.02
CA TYR A 163 1.76 18.58 -7.35
C TYR A 163 1.71 17.44 -8.36
N PRO A 164 2.81 17.23 -9.09
CA PRO A 164 2.81 16.25 -10.16
C PRO A 164 2.67 14.83 -9.61
N MET A 165 2.02 13.98 -10.41
CA MET A 165 1.93 12.57 -10.08
C MET A 165 3.30 11.94 -10.10
N THR A 166 3.64 11.23 -9.03
CA THR A 166 4.88 10.48 -8.98
C THR A 166 4.80 9.23 -9.85
N LYS A 167 5.96 8.71 -10.18
CA LYS A 167 6.09 7.45 -10.91
C LYS A 167 6.63 6.38 -9.97
N GLU A 168 6.24 5.14 -10.21
CA GLU A 168 6.97 4.01 -9.70
C GLU A 168 8.21 3.81 -10.57
N ILE A 169 9.37 3.76 -9.93
CA ILE A 169 10.62 3.44 -10.58
C ILE A 169 11.04 2.04 -10.14
N ARG A 170 11.36 1.20 -11.12
CA ARG A 170 12.04 -0.07 -10.88
C ARG A 170 13.48 0.05 -11.32
N LYS A 171 14.37 -0.32 -10.42
CA LYS A 171 15.82 -0.27 -10.63
C LYS A 171 16.40 -1.65 -10.46
N ASN A 172 17.59 -1.87 -11.03
CA ASN A 172 18.38 -3.05 -10.70
C ASN A 172 18.63 -3.10 -9.20
N ILE A 173 18.66 -4.31 -8.65
CA ILE A 173 18.93 -4.53 -7.22
C ILE A 173 20.37 -4.21 -6.85
N GLU A 174 21.27 -4.16 -7.82
CA GLU A 174 22.70 -3.91 -7.63
C GLU A 174 23.09 -2.52 -8.10
N ALA A 175 24.04 -1.89 -7.38
CA ALA A 175 24.60 -0.62 -7.81
C ALA A 175 25.23 -0.75 -9.21
N PRO A 176 25.05 0.25 -10.08
CA PRO A 176 24.60 1.63 -9.81
C PRO A 176 23.08 1.85 -9.77
N TYR A 177 22.27 0.82 -9.57
CA TYR A 177 20.80 0.91 -9.47
C TYR A 177 20.15 1.60 -10.68
N THR A 178 20.51 1.16 -11.87
CA THR A 178 19.97 1.73 -13.11
C THR A 178 18.48 1.43 -13.26
N VAL A 179 17.75 2.40 -13.82
CA VAL A 179 16.32 2.27 -14.04
C VAL A 179 16.05 1.24 -15.14
N VAL A 180 15.19 0.28 -14.85
CA VAL A 180 14.78 -0.76 -15.81
C VAL A 180 13.35 -0.57 -16.29
N SER A 181 12.48 0.08 -15.49
CA SER A 181 11.12 0.41 -15.91
C SER A 181 10.52 1.52 -15.05
N GLN A 182 9.46 2.13 -15.57
CA GLN A 182 8.68 3.17 -14.89
C GLN A 182 7.21 2.90 -15.14
N ALA A 183 6.37 3.25 -14.17
CA ALA A 183 4.92 3.26 -14.31
C ALA A 183 4.37 4.52 -13.65
N ASP A 184 3.28 5.08 -14.17
CA ASP A 184 2.69 6.23 -13.54
C ASP A 184 1.94 5.85 -12.24
N GLY A 185 1.72 6.84 -11.37
CA GLY A 185 1.20 6.60 -10.03
C GLY A 185 -0.22 6.07 -9.99
N VAL A 186 -1.04 6.37 -11.00
CA VAL A 186 -2.42 5.86 -11.07
C VAL A 186 -2.42 4.34 -11.17
N GLU A 187 -1.51 3.79 -11.98
CA GLU A 187 -1.38 2.35 -12.15
C GLU A 187 -0.65 1.69 -10.97
N ALA A 188 0.37 2.37 -10.43
CA ALA A 188 1.26 1.78 -9.44
C ALA A 188 0.76 1.90 -8.00
N PHE A 189 0.07 3.00 -7.65
CA PHE A 189 -0.30 3.32 -6.27
C PHE A 189 -1.82 3.47 -6.12
N LYS A 190 -2.52 2.36 -6.27
CA LYS A 190 -3.98 2.34 -6.15
C LYS A 190 -4.41 2.56 -4.70
N LEU A 191 -5.42 3.40 -4.53
CA LEU A 191 -5.96 3.73 -3.22
C LEU A 191 -7.31 3.04 -3.02
N THR A 192 -7.48 2.40 -1.86
CA THR A 192 -8.75 1.79 -1.47
C THR A 192 -9.23 2.37 -0.15
N ASN A 193 -10.54 2.58 -0.05
CA ASN A 193 -11.18 2.96 1.21
C ASN A 193 -11.49 1.68 2.00
N ALA A 194 -10.92 1.57 3.20
CA ALA A 194 -11.11 0.43 4.09
C ALA A 194 -11.93 0.80 5.34
N GLY A 195 -12.80 1.81 5.22
CA GLY A 195 -13.69 2.27 6.27
C GLY A 195 -13.08 3.33 7.16
N THR A 196 -12.19 2.94 8.06
CA THR A 196 -11.53 3.86 9.01
C THR A 196 -10.21 4.42 8.50
N PHE A 197 -9.68 3.88 7.43
CA PHE A 197 -8.43 4.33 6.81
C PHE A 197 -8.46 4.12 5.30
N PHE A 198 -7.49 4.73 4.63
CA PHE A 198 -7.22 4.51 3.20
C PHE A 198 -5.95 3.70 3.06
N ARG A 199 -5.96 2.74 2.17
CA ARG A 199 -4.80 1.89 1.91
C ARG A 199 -4.26 2.13 0.52
N THR A 200 -2.97 2.45 0.44
CA THR A 200 -2.26 2.42 -0.83
C THR A 200 -2.00 0.97 -1.20
N ARG A 201 -2.52 0.54 -2.33
CA ARG A 201 -2.40 -0.83 -2.81
C ARG A 201 -1.65 -0.88 -4.12
N ARG A 202 -0.82 -1.92 -4.21
CA ARG A 202 -0.23 -2.35 -5.45
C ARG A 202 -0.34 -3.85 -5.53
N ALA A 203 -0.99 -4.35 -6.57
CA ALA A 203 -1.02 -5.78 -6.84
C ALA A 203 0.39 -6.21 -7.25
N PHE A 204 1.04 -6.99 -6.39
CA PHE A 204 2.43 -7.37 -6.60
C PHE A 204 2.57 -8.82 -7.02
N ARG A 205 2.06 -9.74 -6.21
CA ARG A 205 2.11 -11.18 -6.47
C ARG A 205 0.86 -11.86 -5.96
N THR A 206 0.44 -12.91 -6.65
CA THR A 206 -0.75 -13.68 -6.25
C THR A 206 -0.52 -14.52 -4.99
N TRP A 207 0.73 -14.87 -4.70
CA TRP A 207 1.10 -15.62 -3.50
C TRP A 207 1.29 -14.74 -2.25
N ASP A 208 1.39 -13.43 -2.41
CA ASP A 208 1.37 -12.49 -1.29
C ASP A 208 -0.09 -12.21 -0.92
N PRO A 209 -0.57 -12.70 0.26
CA PRO A 209 -1.98 -12.55 0.62
C PRO A 209 -2.41 -11.10 0.82
N ASN A 210 -1.50 -10.20 1.12
CA ASN A 210 -1.79 -8.77 1.24
C ASN A 210 -1.79 -8.09 -0.12
N ASN A 211 -1.13 -8.67 -1.09
CA ASN A 211 -1.02 -8.20 -2.46
C ASN A 211 -0.67 -6.71 -2.56
N THR A 212 0.07 -6.23 -1.57
CA THR A 212 0.47 -4.84 -1.43
C THR A 212 1.92 -4.81 -1.02
N LEU A 213 2.78 -4.50 -1.96
CA LEU A 213 4.15 -4.17 -1.67
C LEU A 213 4.37 -2.77 -2.19
N TYR A 214 4.76 -1.89 -1.29
CA TYR A 214 4.80 -0.48 -1.56
C TYR A 214 6.10 0.13 -1.06
N ALA A 215 6.58 1.14 -1.75
CA ALA A 215 7.74 1.96 -1.47
C ALA A 215 9.06 1.30 -1.84
N MET A 216 9.40 0.16 -1.30
CA MET A 216 10.61 -0.55 -1.67
C MET A 216 10.40 -2.04 -1.49
N GLY A 217 10.81 -2.81 -2.47
CA GLY A 217 10.82 -4.25 -2.39
C GLY A 217 11.92 -4.83 -3.25
N ILE A 218 12.43 -5.96 -2.84
CA ILE A 218 13.24 -6.81 -3.68
C ILE A 218 12.29 -7.73 -4.41
N TYR A 219 12.39 -7.71 -5.70
CA TYR A 219 11.71 -8.64 -6.53
C TYR A 219 12.72 -9.43 -7.35
N SER A 220 12.82 -10.70 -7.03
CA SER A 220 13.63 -11.66 -7.75
C SER A 220 12.66 -12.66 -8.37
N GLY A 221 12.32 -12.45 -9.64
CA GLY A 221 11.42 -13.35 -10.34
C GLY A 221 12.15 -14.42 -11.12
N THR A 222 11.62 -15.64 -11.09
CA THR A 222 12.12 -16.73 -11.95
C THR A 222 11.82 -16.45 -13.42
N VAL A 223 10.79 -15.67 -13.72
CA VAL A 223 10.44 -15.26 -15.08
C VAL A 223 11.39 -14.14 -15.48
N GLY A 224 12.39 -14.48 -16.28
CA GLY A 224 13.37 -13.52 -16.79
C GLY A 224 14.50 -13.18 -15.82
N LYS A 225 14.56 -13.77 -14.64
CA LYS A 225 15.63 -13.56 -13.63
C LYS A 225 15.90 -12.09 -13.30
N ASN A 226 14.84 -11.27 -13.27
CA ASN A 226 14.93 -9.84 -13.01
C ASN A 226 14.84 -9.56 -11.52
N TYR A 227 15.86 -8.93 -10.98
CA TYR A 227 15.90 -8.45 -9.60
C TYR A 227 15.69 -6.94 -9.60
N ASN A 228 14.67 -6.46 -8.91
CA ASN A 228 14.28 -5.06 -8.96
C ASN A 228 14.07 -4.46 -7.57
N LEU A 229 14.48 -3.20 -7.44
CA LEU A 229 14.04 -2.32 -6.37
C LEU A 229 12.91 -1.47 -6.94
N ALA A 230 11.71 -1.57 -6.38
CA ALA A 230 10.57 -0.77 -6.78
C ALA A 230 10.26 0.27 -5.70
N SER A 231 10.16 1.53 -6.09
CA SER A 231 9.87 2.63 -5.17
C SER A 231 9.23 3.79 -5.88
N PRO A 232 8.55 4.70 -5.16
CA PRO A 232 8.16 5.98 -5.76
C PRO A 232 9.40 6.81 -6.06
N GLU A 233 9.37 7.51 -7.20
CA GLU A 233 10.45 8.41 -7.61
C GLU A 233 10.51 9.69 -6.77
N GLY A 234 9.33 10.19 -6.39
CA GLY A 234 9.20 11.44 -5.64
C GLY A 234 8.11 11.35 -4.59
N THR A 235 7.63 12.51 -4.14
CA THR A 235 6.52 12.59 -3.19
C THR A 235 5.23 12.11 -3.83
N ILE A 236 4.47 11.32 -3.08
CA ILE A 236 3.11 10.94 -3.48
C ILE A 236 2.15 11.96 -2.87
N TYR A 237 1.44 12.68 -3.74
CA TYR A 237 0.44 13.66 -3.34
C TYR A 237 -0.94 13.05 -3.41
N TYR A 238 -1.73 13.29 -2.36
CA TYR A 238 -3.13 12.91 -2.30
C TYR A 238 -4.00 14.15 -2.19
N TYR A 239 -5.09 14.18 -2.94
CA TYR A 239 -6.07 15.25 -2.98
C TYR A 239 -7.23 14.89 -2.08
N LEU A 240 -7.59 15.80 -1.18
CA LEU A 240 -8.63 15.60 -0.17
C LEU A 240 -9.93 16.29 -0.56
N GLU A 241 -11.03 15.66 -0.21
CA GLU A 241 -12.36 16.26 -0.29
C GLU A 241 -12.90 16.45 1.12
N ASN A 242 -13.35 17.66 1.45
CA ASN A 242 -13.97 17.97 2.72
C ASN A 242 -15.39 17.40 2.79
N ARG A 243 -15.81 17.05 4.01
CA ARG A 243 -17.23 16.86 4.31
C ARG A 243 -17.94 18.19 4.28
N ARG A 244 -19.23 18.16 3.99
CA ARG A 244 -20.06 19.37 3.89
C ARG A 244 -21.37 19.17 4.62
N VAL A 245 -21.92 20.28 5.12
CA VAL A 245 -23.29 20.36 5.57
C VAL A 245 -24.08 20.98 4.43
N THR A 246 -25.19 20.34 4.04
CA THR A 246 -26.08 20.82 2.98
C THR A 246 -27.38 21.27 3.62
N GLU A 247 -27.82 22.50 3.34
CA GLU A 247 -29.13 23.02 3.75
C GLU A 247 -30.17 22.66 2.70
N ASN A 248 -31.19 21.94 3.14
CA ASN A 248 -32.28 21.53 2.27
C ASN A 248 -33.58 22.16 2.80
N PHE A 249 -34.39 22.71 1.89
CA PHE A 249 -35.70 23.27 2.18
C PHE A 249 -36.75 22.40 1.51
N VAL A 250 -37.64 21.83 2.31
CA VAL A 250 -38.60 20.83 1.83
C VAL A 250 -39.98 21.11 2.41
N ASP A 251 -41.04 20.63 1.74
CA ASP A 251 -42.38 20.58 2.29
C ASP A 251 -42.57 19.35 3.22
N PRO A 252 -43.73 19.20 3.88
CA PRO A 252 -43.94 18.05 4.77
C PRO A 252 -43.85 16.68 4.10
N SER A 253 -43.97 16.61 2.78
CA SER A 253 -43.79 15.36 2.02
C SER A 253 -42.34 15.06 1.68
N GLY A 254 -41.41 15.99 1.94
CA GLY A 254 -39.99 15.86 1.59
C GLY A 254 -39.66 16.42 0.20
N ALA A 255 -40.63 16.99 -0.51
CA ALA A 255 -40.37 17.60 -1.82
C ALA A 255 -39.64 18.94 -1.65
N LYS A 256 -38.66 19.20 -2.50
CA LYS A 256 -37.90 20.45 -2.48
C LYS A 256 -38.79 21.64 -2.84
N ILE A 257 -38.63 22.73 -2.10
CA ILE A 257 -39.35 23.98 -2.31
C ILE A 257 -38.38 25.14 -2.51
N THR A 258 -38.87 26.24 -3.06
CA THR A 258 -38.09 27.48 -3.14
C THR A 258 -37.87 28.00 -1.71
N PRO A 259 -36.62 28.22 -1.28
CA PRO A 259 -36.35 28.70 0.07
C PRO A 259 -36.76 30.15 0.28
N PRO A 260 -36.86 30.62 1.54
CA PRO A 260 -37.09 32.04 1.81
C PRO A 260 -35.96 32.91 1.27
N THR A 261 -36.26 34.18 1.04
CA THR A 261 -35.29 35.17 0.58
C THR A 261 -34.06 35.20 1.50
N GLY A 262 -32.89 35.16 0.92
CA GLY A 262 -31.63 35.14 1.66
C GLY A 262 -31.11 33.73 1.99
N PHE A 263 -31.88 32.71 1.64
CA PHE A 263 -31.48 31.32 1.77
C PHE A 263 -31.36 30.68 0.39
N THR A 264 -30.56 29.63 0.30
CA THR A 264 -30.32 28.91 -0.95
C THR A 264 -30.63 27.43 -0.78
N GLN A 265 -31.44 26.87 -1.68
CA GLN A 265 -31.66 25.43 -1.75
C GLN A 265 -30.38 24.71 -2.06
N GLY A 266 -30.01 23.75 -1.22
CA GLY A 266 -28.81 22.96 -1.43
C GLY A 266 -27.50 23.70 -1.12
N LYS A 267 -27.54 24.78 -0.35
CA LYS A 267 -26.31 25.47 0.08
C LYS A 267 -25.41 24.52 0.83
N GLN A 268 -24.14 24.47 0.43
CA GLN A 268 -23.13 23.65 1.07
C GLN A 268 -22.18 24.51 1.90
N THR A 269 -21.92 24.06 3.12
CA THR A 269 -20.91 24.65 4.01
C THR A 269 -19.82 23.61 4.27
N VAL A 270 -18.58 23.97 4.01
CA VAL A 270 -17.43 23.09 4.20
C VAL A 270 -17.17 22.90 5.69
N ILE A 271 -17.02 21.64 6.10
CA ILE A 271 -16.54 21.28 7.44
C ILE A 271 -15.02 21.40 7.40
N ASP A 272 -14.45 22.40 8.05
CA ASP A 272 -13.05 22.78 7.95
C ASP A 272 -12.20 22.39 9.17
N SER A 273 -12.80 21.70 10.13
CA SER A 273 -12.09 21.23 11.32
C SER A 273 -12.75 19.95 11.87
N ASP A 274 -12.03 19.25 12.72
CA ASP A 274 -12.55 18.06 13.41
C ASP A 274 -13.45 18.40 14.61
N ASN A 275 -13.64 19.69 14.87
CA ASN A 275 -14.38 20.25 16.01
C ASN A 275 -15.42 21.28 15.55
N PHE A 276 -16.01 21.01 14.40
CA PHE A 276 -16.92 21.92 13.72
C PHE A 276 -18.36 21.83 14.27
N THR A 277 -18.95 23.00 14.53
CA THR A 277 -20.37 23.13 14.84
C THR A 277 -21.05 23.91 13.74
N TYR A 278 -22.09 23.34 13.13
CA TYR A 278 -22.87 24.04 12.12
C TYR A 278 -23.88 24.98 12.76
N ALA A 279 -23.95 26.17 12.23
CA ALA A 279 -24.98 27.14 12.59
C ALA A 279 -25.46 27.89 11.34
N SER A 280 -26.75 28.04 11.21
CA SER A 280 -27.33 28.89 10.18
C SER A 280 -26.91 30.34 10.38
N THR A 281 -26.58 31.04 9.29
CA THR A 281 -26.15 32.44 9.36
C THR A 281 -27.29 33.42 9.63
N LYS A 282 -28.53 33.00 9.43
CA LYS A 282 -29.74 33.83 9.61
C LYS A 282 -30.82 33.04 10.32
N ALA A 283 -31.66 33.73 11.04
CA ALA A 283 -32.88 33.14 11.59
C ALA A 283 -33.86 32.77 10.49
N LEU A 284 -34.45 31.58 10.61
CA LEU A 284 -35.50 31.14 9.69
C LEU A 284 -36.77 31.94 9.95
N PRO A 285 -37.46 32.46 8.89
CA PRO A 285 -38.71 33.20 9.08
C PRO A 285 -39.86 32.23 9.47
N ASP A 286 -40.82 32.73 10.24
CA ASP A 286 -42.01 31.97 10.60
C ASP A 286 -42.86 31.62 9.37
N THR A 287 -42.94 32.53 8.43
CA THR A 287 -43.66 32.39 7.16
C THR A 287 -42.95 33.15 6.05
N TYR A 288 -43.13 32.70 4.82
CA TYR A 288 -42.66 33.43 3.64
C TYR A 288 -43.54 33.12 2.45
N THR A 289 -43.53 34.01 1.46
CA THR A 289 -44.31 33.88 0.24
C THR A 289 -43.36 33.82 -0.96
N THR A 290 -43.63 32.88 -1.85
CA THR A 290 -42.89 32.78 -3.13
C THR A 290 -43.91 32.51 -4.24
N GLY A 291 -43.98 33.43 -5.20
CA GLY A 291 -45.04 33.43 -6.19
C GLY A 291 -46.41 33.62 -5.54
N ASP A 292 -47.33 32.69 -5.82
CA ASP A 292 -48.67 32.67 -5.22
C ASP A 292 -48.80 31.72 -4.02
N LYS A 293 -47.66 31.14 -3.58
CA LYS A 293 -47.62 30.20 -2.45
C LYS A 293 -47.08 30.87 -1.19
N SER A 294 -47.67 30.53 -0.08
CA SER A 294 -47.20 30.91 1.26
C SER A 294 -46.83 29.68 2.04
N TYR A 295 -45.68 29.71 2.68
CA TYR A 295 -45.15 28.62 3.48
C TYR A 295 -45.02 29.01 4.94
N LYS A 296 -45.30 28.07 5.83
CA LYS A 296 -45.19 28.22 7.28
C LYS A 296 -44.09 27.29 7.80
N PHE A 297 -43.21 27.83 8.64
CA PHE A 297 -42.13 27.06 9.27
C PHE A 297 -42.73 25.99 10.20
N LYS A 298 -42.29 24.74 10.02
CA LYS A 298 -42.69 23.58 10.83
C LYS A 298 -41.60 23.06 11.74
N GLY A 299 -40.36 23.30 11.40
CA GLY A 299 -39.20 22.79 12.14
C GLY A 299 -38.06 22.37 11.23
N TRP A 300 -37.03 21.84 11.83
CA TRP A 300 -35.88 21.32 11.11
C TRP A 300 -35.38 20.06 11.81
N TYR A 301 -34.56 19.29 11.10
CA TYR A 301 -33.86 18.14 11.64
C TYR A 301 -32.49 17.99 11.00
N LYS A 302 -31.62 17.27 11.69
CA LYS A 302 -30.27 16.93 11.23
C LYS A 302 -30.28 15.52 10.64
N GLY A 303 -29.53 15.36 9.56
CA GLY A 303 -29.28 14.07 8.96
C GLY A 303 -30.15 13.78 7.75
N LYS A 304 -30.14 12.58 7.31
CA LYS A 304 -30.86 12.11 6.13
C LYS A 304 -32.10 11.30 6.52
#